data_61c8d284966e2a04317c17d7c5eae099
#
_entry.id   61c8d284966e2a04317c17d7c5eae099
#
_cell.length_a   1.000
_cell.length_b   1.000
_cell.length_c   1.000
_cell.angle_alpha   90.00
_cell.angle_beta   90.00
_cell.angle_gamma   90.00
#
_symmetry.space_group_name_H-M   'P 1'
#
loop_
_entity.id
_entity.type
_entity.pdbx_description
1 polymer ?
#
loop_
_entity_poly.entity_id
_entity_poly.type
_entity_poly.pdbx_seq_one_letter_code
_entity_poly.pdbx_strand_id
1 'polypeptide(L)'
;MGFFRFVKYKFEKHYTRNEAQQLLPQIREWIVALNRLRENLGRYETRLHGMTEQGLDVGGNTVNQWIRALAEMQGILAEFQRRQIFIKDLARGLVDFPAIINSREVFLCWEVDEPSVEFWHDLDSGFTGREPLP
;
A
#
# COMPACT_ATOMS: atom_id res chain seq x y z
N MET A 1 -28.27 29.53 16.50
CA MET A 1 -27.76 28.29 17.07
C MET A 1 -27.27 27.39 15.96
N GLY A 2 -25.97 27.18 15.90
CA GLY A 2 -25.38 26.32 14.87
C GLY A 2 -25.64 24.84 15.18
N PHE A 3 -26.26 24.16 14.25
CA PHE A 3 -26.34 22.73 14.33
C PHE A 3 -25.00 22.14 13.89
N PHE A 4 -24.23 21.65 14.83
CA PHE A 4 -23.03 20.89 14.49
C PHE A 4 -23.46 19.52 13.97
N ARG A 5 -23.47 19.38 12.64
CA ARG A 5 -23.51 18.05 12.05
C ARG A 5 -22.13 17.47 12.22
N PHE A 6 -21.99 16.52 13.10
CA PHE A 6 -20.81 15.68 13.12
C PHE A 6 -20.87 14.76 11.92
N VAL A 7 -20.16 15.13 10.83
CA VAL A 7 -19.97 14.22 9.72
C VAL A 7 -18.92 13.20 10.19
N LYS A 8 -19.39 11.99 10.40
CA LYS A 8 -18.49 10.90 10.81
C LYS A 8 -17.86 10.31 9.57
N TYR A 9 -16.60 10.66 9.32
CA TYR A 9 -15.83 10.05 8.26
C TYR A 9 -15.29 8.68 8.68
N LYS A 10 -15.11 7.81 7.68
CA LYS A 10 -14.59 6.47 7.89
C LYS A 10 -13.10 6.50 8.27
N PHE A 11 -12.35 7.43 7.71
CA PHE A 11 -10.91 7.58 7.94
C PHE A 11 -10.62 8.84 8.75
N GLU A 12 -9.57 8.77 9.57
CA GLU A 12 -9.13 9.92 10.36
C GLU A 12 -8.27 10.87 9.55
N LYS A 13 -7.47 10.33 8.62
CA LYS A 13 -6.56 11.12 7.80
C LYS A 13 -7.10 11.26 6.39
N HIS A 14 -7.06 12.50 5.88
CA HIS A 14 -7.46 12.80 4.51
C HIS A 14 -6.34 13.59 3.82
N TYR A 15 -6.11 13.28 2.56
CA TYR A 15 -5.05 13.87 1.75
C TYR A 15 -5.63 14.83 0.73
N THR A 16 -4.99 15.99 0.59
CA THR A 16 -5.18 16.80 -0.60
C THR A 16 -4.39 16.16 -1.76
N ARG A 17 -4.72 16.53 -2.99
CA ARG A 17 -3.95 16.09 -4.17
C ARG A 17 -2.46 16.41 -4.00
N ASN A 18 -2.15 17.62 -3.54
CA ASN A 18 -0.77 18.06 -3.32
C ASN A 18 -0.04 17.21 -2.29
N GLU A 19 -0.69 16.97 -1.16
CA GLU A 19 -0.11 16.12 -0.11
C GLU A 19 0.17 14.71 -0.62
N ALA A 20 -0.77 14.11 -1.36
CA ALA A 20 -0.59 12.81 -1.96
C ALA A 20 0.57 12.81 -2.96
N GLN A 21 0.65 13.82 -3.82
CA GLN A 21 1.73 13.93 -4.80
C GLN A 21 3.10 14.06 -4.19
N GLN A 22 3.22 14.76 -3.06
CA GLN A 22 4.49 14.90 -2.36
C GLN A 22 5.00 13.56 -1.80
N LEU A 23 4.11 12.62 -1.54
CA LEU A 23 4.47 11.30 -1.04
C LEU A 23 4.86 10.31 -2.14
N LEU A 24 4.54 10.60 -3.42
CA LEU A 24 4.75 9.64 -4.50
C LEU A 24 6.19 9.13 -4.63
N PRO A 25 7.25 9.96 -4.53
CA PRO A 25 8.61 9.43 -4.60
C PRO A 25 8.89 8.37 -3.54
N GLN A 26 8.46 8.60 -2.32
CA GLN A 26 8.63 7.65 -1.23
C GLN A 26 7.77 6.40 -1.44
N ILE A 27 6.54 6.57 -1.87
CA ILE A 27 5.62 5.45 -2.12
C ILE A 27 6.15 4.58 -3.25
N ARG A 28 6.71 5.16 -4.32
CA ARG A 28 7.35 4.40 -5.39
C ARG A 28 8.47 3.51 -4.88
N GLU A 29 9.34 4.05 -4.03
CA GLU A 29 10.42 3.28 -3.42
C GLU A 29 9.88 2.14 -2.58
N TRP A 30 8.85 2.38 -1.78
CA TRP A 30 8.23 1.35 -0.96
C TRP A 30 7.57 0.26 -1.82
N ILE A 31 6.87 0.62 -2.88
CA ILE A 31 6.23 -0.35 -3.79
C ILE A 31 7.29 -1.24 -4.47
N VAL A 32 8.38 -0.65 -4.93
CA VAL A 32 9.50 -1.42 -5.52
C VAL A 32 10.09 -2.37 -4.48
N ALA A 33 10.33 -1.88 -3.27
CA ALA A 33 10.89 -2.69 -2.18
C ALA A 33 9.94 -3.84 -1.80
N LEU A 34 8.65 -3.56 -1.67
CA LEU A 34 7.65 -4.59 -1.33
C LEU A 34 7.57 -5.69 -2.39
N ASN A 35 7.60 -5.33 -3.67
CA ASN A 35 7.59 -6.30 -4.75
C ASN A 35 8.86 -7.16 -4.76
N ARG A 36 10.02 -6.55 -4.54
CA ARG A 36 11.29 -7.28 -4.42
C ARG A 36 11.28 -8.23 -3.22
N LEU A 37 10.82 -7.76 -2.07
CA LEU A 37 10.74 -8.57 -0.86
C LEU A 37 9.78 -9.74 -1.03
N ARG A 38 8.64 -9.52 -1.69
CA ARG A 38 7.68 -10.60 -1.98
C ARG A 38 8.31 -11.70 -2.84
N GLU A 39 9.06 -11.33 -3.88
CA GLU A 39 9.78 -12.28 -4.71
C GLU A 39 10.83 -13.03 -3.91
N ASN A 40 11.61 -12.33 -3.10
CA ASN A 40 12.65 -12.94 -2.26
C ASN A 40 12.04 -13.92 -1.24
N LEU A 41 10.94 -13.54 -0.62
CA LEU A 41 10.23 -14.42 0.31
C LEU A 41 9.79 -15.71 -0.37
N GLY A 42 9.24 -15.61 -1.58
CA GLY A 42 8.84 -16.79 -2.36
C GLY A 42 10.01 -17.72 -2.63
N ARG A 43 11.17 -17.17 -3.00
CA ARG A 43 12.39 -17.96 -3.22
C ARG A 43 12.90 -18.62 -1.94
N TYR A 44 12.90 -17.91 -0.81
CA TYR A 44 13.32 -18.47 0.47
C TYR A 44 12.39 -19.58 0.92
N GLU A 45 11.08 -19.39 0.78
CA GLU A 45 10.08 -20.40 1.14
C GLU A 45 10.24 -21.68 0.30
N THR A 46 10.44 -21.55 -1.01
CA THR A 46 10.69 -22.67 -1.90
C THR A 46 11.96 -23.44 -1.48
N ARG A 47 13.02 -22.70 -1.17
CA ARG A 47 14.29 -23.30 -0.74
C ARG A 47 14.15 -24.03 0.59
N LEU A 48 13.48 -23.43 1.57
CA LEU A 48 13.23 -24.03 2.87
C LEU A 48 12.39 -25.31 2.75
N HIS A 49 11.35 -25.27 1.89
CA HIS A 49 10.52 -26.43 1.63
C HIS A 49 11.33 -27.59 1.02
N GLY A 50 12.18 -27.31 0.04
CA GLY A 50 13.06 -28.30 -0.56
C GLY A 50 14.03 -28.91 0.45
N MET A 51 14.60 -28.10 1.34
CA MET A 51 15.49 -28.59 2.40
C MET A 51 14.75 -29.49 3.38
N THR A 52 13.52 -29.14 3.75
CA THR A 52 12.68 -29.95 4.65
C THR A 52 12.35 -31.31 4.03
N GLU A 53 11.97 -31.33 2.74
CA GLU A 53 11.69 -32.57 2.02
C GLU A 53 12.88 -33.51 1.93
N GLN A 54 14.10 -32.95 1.88
CA GLN A 54 15.35 -33.72 1.86
C GLN A 54 15.81 -34.17 3.24
N GLY A 55 15.07 -33.81 4.29
CA GLY A 55 15.45 -34.09 5.68
C GLY A 55 16.64 -33.29 6.17
N LEU A 56 16.96 -32.16 5.51
CA LEU A 56 18.05 -31.27 5.90
C LEU A 56 17.63 -30.34 7.02
N ASP A 57 18.59 -29.89 7.81
CA ASP A 57 18.36 -28.87 8.81
C ASP A 57 18.01 -27.55 8.13
N VAL A 58 16.82 -27.02 8.43
CA VAL A 58 16.31 -25.77 7.86
C VAL A 58 16.77 -24.54 8.63
N GLY A 59 17.60 -24.69 9.66
CA GLY A 59 18.16 -23.57 10.40
C GLY A 59 19.20 -22.78 9.59
N GLY A 60 19.71 -21.70 10.19
CA GLY A 60 20.85 -20.97 9.68
C GLY A 60 20.50 -19.88 8.67
N ASN A 61 21.30 -19.74 7.60
CA ASN A 61 21.32 -18.54 6.78
C ASN A 61 20.02 -18.26 6.04
N THR A 62 19.41 -19.29 5.45
CA THR A 62 18.15 -19.11 4.68
C THR A 62 17.00 -18.68 5.57
N VAL A 63 16.87 -19.29 6.77
CA VAL A 63 15.85 -18.87 7.75
C VAL A 63 16.08 -17.43 8.19
N ASN A 64 17.33 -17.06 8.45
CA ASN A 64 17.67 -15.69 8.85
C ASN A 64 17.34 -14.67 7.76
N GLN A 65 17.62 -14.98 6.49
CA GLN A 65 17.26 -14.15 5.36
C GLN A 65 15.74 -13.99 5.23
N TRP A 66 15.00 -15.07 5.40
CA TRP A 66 13.54 -15.06 5.36
C TRP A 66 12.95 -14.17 6.47
N ILE A 67 13.45 -14.32 7.70
CA ILE A 67 13.02 -13.51 8.85
C ILE A 67 13.29 -12.02 8.62
N ARG A 68 14.48 -11.68 8.11
CA ARG A 68 14.85 -10.28 7.82
C ARG A 68 13.96 -9.68 6.74
N ALA A 69 13.66 -10.44 5.69
CA ALA A 69 12.78 -9.99 4.62
C ALA A 69 11.36 -9.75 5.13
N LEU A 70 10.84 -10.65 5.98
CA LEU A 70 9.53 -10.45 6.63
C LEU A 70 9.51 -9.18 7.49
N ALA A 71 10.54 -8.97 8.29
CA ALA A 71 10.63 -7.80 9.16
C ALA A 71 10.67 -6.51 8.36
N GLU A 72 11.43 -6.47 7.27
CA GLU A 72 11.51 -5.31 6.39
C GLU A 72 10.17 -5.04 5.72
N MET A 73 9.51 -6.08 5.21
CA MET A 73 8.18 -5.95 4.60
C MET A 73 7.15 -5.41 5.60
N GLN A 74 7.13 -5.96 6.81
CA GLN A 74 6.22 -5.49 7.86
C GLN A 74 6.47 -4.04 8.23
N GLY A 75 7.73 -3.61 8.27
CA GLY A 75 8.10 -2.22 8.53
C GLY A 75 7.55 -1.26 7.47
N ILE A 76 7.65 -1.62 6.21
CA ILE A 76 7.12 -0.81 5.10
C ILE A 76 5.59 -0.78 5.14
N LEU A 77 4.95 -1.94 5.33
CA LEU A 77 3.49 -2.01 5.43
C LEU A 77 2.95 -1.20 6.60
N ALA A 78 3.68 -1.16 7.72
CA ALA A 78 3.33 -0.33 8.87
C ALA A 78 3.34 1.17 8.52
N GLU A 79 4.25 1.61 7.64
CA GLU A 79 4.28 2.99 7.17
C GLU A 79 3.02 3.37 6.39
N PHE A 80 2.54 2.48 5.53
CA PHE A 80 1.25 2.65 4.83
C PHE A 80 0.08 2.68 5.82
N GLN A 81 0.05 1.73 6.75
CA GLN A 81 -1.04 1.61 7.72
C GLN A 81 -1.12 2.84 8.62
N ARG A 82 0.02 3.33 9.11
CA ARG A 82 0.08 4.51 9.98
C ARG A 82 -0.43 5.76 9.27
N ARG A 83 -0.19 5.86 7.97
CA ARG A 83 -0.62 6.98 7.14
C ARG A 83 -2.02 6.82 6.60
N GLN A 84 -2.66 5.69 6.83
CA GLN A 84 -3.96 5.35 6.24
C GLN A 84 -3.94 5.45 4.71
N ILE A 85 -2.86 4.97 4.10
CA ILE A 85 -2.73 4.84 2.65
C ILE A 85 -2.89 3.35 2.32
N PHE A 86 -3.71 3.04 1.33
CA PHE A 86 -4.11 1.67 1.05
C PHE A 86 -3.50 1.15 -0.23
N ILE A 87 -2.77 0.05 -0.13
CA ILE A 87 -2.30 -0.68 -1.32
C ILE A 87 -3.43 -1.60 -1.75
N LYS A 88 -4.02 -1.33 -2.92
CA LYS A 88 -5.13 -2.13 -3.45
C LYS A 88 -4.64 -3.28 -4.33
N ASP A 89 -3.52 -3.08 -5.01
CA ASP A 89 -2.88 -4.10 -5.84
C ASP A 89 -1.38 -3.84 -5.84
N LEU A 90 -0.64 -4.66 -5.13
CA LEU A 90 0.80 -4.44 -4.98
C LEU A 90 1.56 -4.64 -6.30
N ALA A 91 1.20 -5.64 -7.07
CA ALA A 91 1.88 -5.93 -8.34
C ALA A 91 1.74 -4.78 -9.33
N ARG A 92 0.57 -4.15 -9.37
CA ARG A 92 0.30 -2.98 -10.22
C ARG A 92 0.79 -1.68 -9.60
N GLY A 93 1.08 -1.68 -8.30
CA GLY A 93 1.37 -0.44 -7.59
C GLY A 93 0.15 0.47 -7.50
N LEU A 94 -1.03 -0.11 -7.29
CA LEU A 94 -2.29 0.62 -7.18
C LEU A 94 -2.52 1.03 -5.74
N VAL A 95 -2.65 2.34 -5.50
CA VAL A 95 -2.71 2.93 -4.17
C VAL A 95 -3.87 3.91 -4.07
N ASP A 96 -4.59 3.85 -2.94
CA ASP A 96 -5.69 4.75 -2.63
C ASP A 96 -5.36 5.62 -1.41
N PHE A 97 -5.64 6.91 -1.54
CA PHE A 97 -5.50 7.90 -0.46
C PHE A 97 -6.87 8.40 -0.05
N PRO A 98 -7.27 8.30 1.23
CA PRO A 98 -8.51 8.92 1.68
C PRO A 98 -8.46 10.43 1.46
N ALA A 99 -9.55 10.98 0.96
CA ALA A 99 -9.66 12.41 0.66
C ALA A 99 -11.10 12.88 0.81
N ILE A 100 -11.28 14.20 0.81
CA ILE A 100 -12.60 14.81 0.83
C ILE A 100 -12.72 15.71 -0.40
N ILE A 101 -13.73 15.45 -1.22
CA ILE A 101 -14.08 16.25 -2.38
C ILE A 101 -15.54 16.67 -2.24
N ASN A 102 -15.79 17.99 -2.22
CA ASN A 102 -17.15 18.53 -2.05
C ASN A 102 -17.86 17.95 -0.84
N SER A 103 -17.20 17.95 0.31
CA SER A 103 -17.70 17.44 1.59
C SER A 103 -18.00 15.94 1.61
N ARG A 104 -17.54 15.20 0.62
CA ARG A 104 -17.72 13.76 0.48
C ARG A 104 -16.40 13.02 0.61
N GLU A 105 -16.42 11.95 1.41
CA GLU A 105 -15.23 11.10 1.56
C GLU A 105 -15.06 10.18 0.36
N VAL A 106 -13.89 10.23 -0.24
CA VAL A 106 -13.54 9.48 -1.46
C VAL A 106 -12.11 8.95 -1.34
N PHE A 107 -11.65 8.22 -2.35
CA PHE A 107 -10.24 7.88 -2.51
C PHE A 107 -9.65 8.63 -3.70
N LEU A 108 -8.48 9.22 -3.49
CA LEU A 108 -7.60 9.56 -4.61
C LEU A 108 -6.91 8.28 -5.04
N CYS A 109 -6.95 7.97 -6.32
CA CYS A 109 -6.47 6.72 -6.88
C CYS A 109 -5.24 6.96 -7.75
N TRP A 110 -4.17 6.22 -7.48
CA TRP A 110 -2.93 6.36 -8.21
C TRP A 110 -2.32 4.99 -8.48
N GLU A 111 -1.77 4.84 -9.68
CA GLU A 111 -1.05 3.64 -10.10
C GLU A 111 0.40 4.03 -10.39
N VAL A 112 1.35 3.13 -10.12
CA VAL A 112 2.79 3.44 -10.11
C VAL A 112 3.34 3.96 -11.44
N ASP A 113 2.71 3.64 -12.57
CA ASP A 113 3.08 4.13 -13.89
C ASP A 113 2.52 5.52 -14.22
N GLU A 114 1.64 6.04 -13.38
CA GLU A 114 1.08 7.37 -13.56
C GLU A 114 2.02 8.44 -12.99
N PRO A 115 2.27 9.54 -13.70
CA PRO A 115 3.23 10.55 -13.23
C PRO A 115 2.74 11.37 -12.04
N SER A 116 1.43 11.47 -11.85
CA SER A 116 0.82 12.28 -10.79
C SER A 116 -0.52 11.70 -10.37
N VAL A 117 -1.06 12.23 -9.26
CA VAL A 117 -2.40 11.85 -8.78
C VAL A 117 -3.43 12.63 -9.58
N GLU A 118 -4.17 11.94 -10.43
CA GLU A 118 -5.10 12.57 -11.39
C GLU A 118 -6.53 12.05 -11.31
N PHE A 119 -6.77 11.00 -10.51
CA PHE A 119 -8.05 10.30 -10.47
C PHE A 119 -8.56 10.14 -9.05
N TRP A 120 -9.88 9.98 -8.95
CA TRP A 120 -10.56 9.66 -7.70
C TRP A 120 -11.66 8.63 -7.95
N HIS A 121 -12.10 7.94 -6.91
CA HIS A 121 -13.28 7.09 -6.97
C HIS A 121 -13.99 7.10 -5.61
N ASP A 122 -15.26 6.70 -5.61
CA ASP A 122 -16.01 6.53 -4.37
C ASP A 122 -15.40 5.44 -3.50
N LEU A 123 -15.67 5.46 -2.21
CA LEU A 123 -15.15 4.46 -1.28
C LEU A 123 -15.53 3.03 -1.70
N ASP A 124 -16.67 2.87 -2.35
CA ASP A 124 -17.18 1.56 -2.74
C ASP A 124 -16.92 1.15 -4.18
N SER A 125 -16.39 2.04 -5.04
CA SER A 125 -16.31 1.75 -6.48
C SER A 125 -14.96 1.16 -6.93
N GLY A 126 -13.86 1.48 -6.39
CA GLY A 126 -12.55 0.97 -6.81
C GLY A 126 -12.07 1.49 -8.17
N PHE A 127 -10.98 0.90 -8.70
CA PHE A 127 -10.24 1.39 -9.87
C PHE A 127 -11.11 1.58 -11.11
N THR A 128 -11.99 0.62 -11.42
CA THR A 128 -12.81 0.66 -12.62
C THR A 128 -13.80 1.82 -12.61
N GLY A 129 -14.15 2.33 -11.45
CA GLY A 129 -15.06 3.46 -11.29
C GLY A 129 -14.35 4.80 -11.11
N ARG A 130 -13.04 4.87 -11.34
CA ARG A 130 -12.31 6.11 -11.11
C ARG A 130 -12.60 7.16 -12.16
N GLU A 131 -12.58 8.41 -11.74
CA GLU A 131 -12.86 9.57 -12.56
C GLU A 131 -11.73 10.58 -12.44
N PRO A 132 -11.51 11.42 -13.48
CA PRO A 132 -10.51 12.48 -13.41
C PRO A 132 -10.85 13.48 -12.29
N LEU A 133 -9.81 13.96 -11.62
CA LEU A 133 -9.95 15.04 -10.65
C LEU A 133 -10.37 16.34 -11.33
N PRO A 134 -11.22 17.13 -10.71
CA PRO A 134 -11.64 18.44 -11.25
C PRO A 134 -10.49 19.41 -11.34
#